data_55d88ec6118195d339c0d83f13dcb7f6
#
_entry.id   55d88ec6118195d339c0d83f13dcb7f6
#
_cell.length_a   1.000
_cell.length_b   1.000
_cell.length_c   1.000
_cell.angle_alpha   90.00
_cell.angle_beta   90.00
_cell.angle_gamma   90.00
#
_symmetry.space_group_name_H-M   'P 1'
#
loop_
_entity.id
_entity.type
_entity.pdbx_description
1 polymer ?
#
loop_
_entity_poly.entity_id
_entity_poly.type
_entity_poly.pdbx_seq_one_letter_code
_entity_poly.pdbx_strand_id
1 'polypeptide(L)'
;MKIAYTGLELPEGKVKYNDAILADLEGMFDPDKETPFYFELLPDDYETAEGIAITAERILDLLILDMEKTEGRLSVAEEEVEKAVLAKCLEQLEAEKPVCDLELDEGEREIVNAFGLFSFKPTVVFEDTEATTDSVCEEVMAKAGVMFFYTAGKKEVHAWFVEKNADAVTCAGKIHTDLARGFIKAEIVPHEDLMTAHNFKDAASKRLTK
;
A
#
# COMPACT_ATOMS: atom_id res chain seq x y z
N MET A 1 7.64 -1.09 1.70
CA MET A 1 6.89 -1.17 0.44
C MET A 1 7.76 -0.60 -0.67
N LYS A 2 7.85 -1.31 -1.79
CA LYS A 2 8.55 -0.88 -3.00
C LYS A 2 7.56 -0.33 -4.01
N ILE A 3 7.83 0.84 -4.56
CA ILE A 3 6.96 1.51 -5.52
C ILE A 3 7.77 1.78 -6.79
N ALA A 4 7.35 1.18 -7.92
CA ALA A 4 7.88 1.59 -9.21
C ALA A 4 7.26 2.92 -9.63
N TYR A 5 8.05 3.77 -10.28
CA TYR A 5 7.53 5.01 -10.83
C TYR A 5 8.04 5.26 -12.25
N THR A 6 7.17 5.84 -13.08
CA THR A 6 7.46 6.13 -14.48
C THR A 6 6.86 7.48 -14.86
N GLY A 7 7.65 8.34 -15.47
CA GLY A 7 7.24 9.69 -15.91
C GLY A 7 7.19 10.73 -14.80
N LEU A 8 7.47 10.38 -13.55
CA LEU A 8 7.51 11.27 -12.38
C LEU A 8 8.94 11.68 -12.04
N GLU A 9 9.13 12.88 -11.50
CA GLU A 9 10.42 13.37 -11.02
C GLU A 9 10.60 13.05 -9.53
N LEU A 10 10.97 11.81 -9.21
CA LEU A 10 11.13 11.32 -7.85
C LEU A 10 12.56 10.84 -7.57
N PRO A 11 13.03 10.89 -6.31
CA PRO A 11 14.33 10.35 -5.95
C PRO A 11 14.31 8.82 -6.07
N GLU A 12 15.41 8.23 -6.53
CA GLU A 12 15.60 6.77 -6.52
C GLU A 12 16.04 6.26 -5.15
N GLY A 13 15.57 5.09 -4.76
CA GLY A 13 15.99 4.37 -3.57
C GLY A 13 15.11 4.62 -2.35
N LYS A 14 15.70 4.50 -1.16
CA LYS A 14 14.95 4.62 0.10
C LYS A 14 14.65 6.06 0.45
N VAL A 15 13.36 6.34 0.66
CA VAL A 15 12.85 7.66 1.07
C VAL A 15 12.12 7.54 2.40
N LYS A 16 12.38 8.48 3.32
CA LYS A 16 11.60 8.59 4.56
C LYS A 16 10.22 9.15 4.19
N TYR A 17 9.18 8.50 4.68
CA TYR A 17 7.82 9.02 4.58
C TYR A 17 7.61 10.11 5.64
N ASN A 18 7.13 11.28 5.24
CA ASN A 18 6.83 12.40 6.13
C ASN A 18 5.43 12.24 6.75
N ASP A 19 5.37 11.42 7.78
CA ASP A 19 4.13 11.03 8.46
C ASP A 19 3.74 12.07 9.51
N ALA A 20 2.67 12.82 9.24
CA ALA A 20 2.17 13.84 10.15
C ALA A 20 1.71 13.25 11.50
N ILE A 21 1.13 12.04 11.49
CA ILE A 21 0.70 11.38 12.73
C ILE A 21 1.91 11.00 13.58
N LEU A 22 2.96 10.48 12.96
CA LEU A 22 4.20 10.16 13.67
C LEU A 22 4.82 11.41 14.31
N ALA A 23 4.82 12.53 13.58
CA ALA A 23 5.33 13.82 14.08
C ALA A 23 4.51 14.36 15.26
N ASP A 24 3.18 14.26 15.22
CA ASP A 24 2.31 14.62 16.32
C ASP A 24 2.56 13.78 17.58
N LEU A 25 2.76 12.46 17.37
CA LEU A 25 3.08 11.53 18.45
C LEU A 25 4.47 11.79 19.04
N GLU A 26 5.46 12.13 18.21
CA GLU A 26 6.80 12.56 18.67
C GLU A 26 6.67 13.81 19.53
N GLY A 27 5.93 14.81 19.09
CA GLY A 27 5.69 16.04 19.86
C GLY A 27 4.99 15.79 21.20
N MET A 28 4.03 14.85 21.25
CA MET A 28 3.27 14.54 22.46
C MET A 28 4.09 13.71 23.48
N PHE A 29 4.84 12.71 23.02
CA PHE A 29 5.52 11.75 23.90
C PHE A 29 6.98 12.10 24.19
N ASP A 30 7.60 13.01 23.42
CA ASP A 30 9.02 13.36 23.49
C ASP A 30 9.90 12.10 23.66
N PRO A 31 9.89 11.15 22.67
CA PRO A 31 10.49 9.84 22.81
C PRO A 31 12.02 9.87 22.72
N ASP A 32 12.66 8.88 23.34
CA ASP A 32 14.11 8.66 23.18
C ASP A 32 14.49 8.23 21.75
N LYS A 33 13.53 7.65 21.00
CA LYS A 33 13.72 7.15 19.63
C LYS A 33 12.46 7.28 18.79
N GLU A 34 12.62 7.74 17.54
CA GLU A 34 11.62 7.70 16.48
C GLU A 34 11.98 6.60 15.48
N THR A 35 10.98 5.84 15.04
CA THR A 35 11.13 4.84 13.98
C THR A 35 10.09 5.09 12.89
N PRO A 36 10.43 5.91 11.87
CA PRO A 36 9.57 6.19 10.73
C PRO A 36 9.57 5.02 9.74
N PHE A 37 8.58 5.04 8.84
CA PHE A 37 8.56 4.12 7.71
C PHE A 37 9.37 4.68 6.53
N TYR A 38 9.95 3.75 5.75
CA TYR A 38 10.67 4.07 4.52
C TYR A 38 10.04 3.32 3.35
N PHE A 39 9.74 4.05 2.28
CA PHE A 39 9.46 3.46 0.98
C PHE A 39 10.76 3.28 0.19
N GLU A 40 10.73 2.38 -0.78
CA GLU A 40 11.81 2.22 -1.76
C GLU A 40 11.23 2.55 -3.13
N LEU A 41 11.70 3.64 -3.73
CA LEU A 41 11.26 4.12 -5.04
C LEU A 41 12.18 3.59 -6.12
N LEU A 42 11.60 2.95 -7.14
CA LEU A 42 12.31 2.21 -8.17
C LEU A 42 11.92 2.77 -9.56
N PRO A 43 12.84 3.44 -10.28
CA PRO A 43 12.52 3.93 -11.62
C PRO A 43 12.31 2.74 -12.58
N ASP A 44 11.16 2.69 -13.23
CA ASP A 44 10.77 1.72 -14.27
C ASP A 44 10.90 0.22 -13.89
N ASP A 45 11.07 -0.11 -12.61
CA ASP A 45 11.19 -1.50 -12.14
C ASP A 45 9.83 -2.07 -11.69
N TYR A 46 9.00 -2.41 -12.66
CA TYR A 46 7.69 -3.02 -12.40
C TYR A 46 7.77 -4.44 -11.83
N GLU A 47 8.89 -5.14 -12.07
CA GLU A 47 9.08 -6.55 -11.65
C GLU A 47 9.11 -6.67 -10.13
N THR A 48 9.98 -5.92 -9.47
CA THR A 48 10.22 -6.03 -8.02
C THR A 48 9.31 -5.15 -7.18
N ALA A 49 8.58 -4.21 -7.80
CA ALA A 49 7.67 -3.31 -7.10
C ALA A 49 6.43 -4.03 -6.55
N GLU A 50 5.89 -3.49 -5.45
CA GLU A 50 4.64 -3.91 -4.81
C GLU A 50 3.46 -2.99 -5.18
N GLY A 51 3.76 -1.83 -5.76
CA GLY A 51 2.80 -0.87 -6.30
C GLY A 51 3.46 0.00 -7.37
N ILE A 52 2.66 0.68 -8.19
CA ILE A 52 3.11 1.44 -9.35
C ILE A 52 2.51 2.84 -9.32
N ALA A 53 3.36 3.84 -9.56
CA ALA A 53 2.99 5.23 -9.81
C ALA A 53 3.43 5.60 -11.23
N ILE A 54 2.51 6.01 -12.08
CA ILE A 54 2.81 6.27 -13.49
C ILE A 54 2.04 7.49 -13.97
N THR A 55 2.65 8.31 -14.84
CA THR A 55 1.92 9.42 -15.45
C THR A 55 0.97 8.95 -16.55
N ALA A 56 -0.11 9.72 -16.78
CA ALA A 56 -1.09 9.42 -17.83
C ALA A 56 -0.43 9.35 -19.23
N GLU A 57 0.60 10.15 -19.48
CA GLU A 57 1.35 10.13 -20.74
C GLU A 57 2.15 8.82 -20.95
N ARG A 58 2.50 8.13 -19.87
CA ARG A 58 3.36 6.94 -19.89
C ARG A 58 2.60 5.64 -19.58
N ILE A 59 1.30 5.71 -19.29
CA ILE A 59 0.51 4.53 -18.90
C ILE A 59 0.58 3.42 -19.97
N LEU A 60 0.58 3.78 -21.24
CA LEU A 60 0.65 2.82 -22.34
C LEU A 60 1.94 2.01 -22.35
N ASP A 61 3.06 2.55 -21.85
CA ASP A 61 4.32 1.81 -21.75
C ASP A 61 4.20 0.59 -20.81
N LEU A 62 3.38 0.72 -19.77
CA LEU A 62 3.07 -0.39 -18.85
C LEU A 62 2.03 -1.34 -19.45
N LEU A 63 0.93 -0.80 -19.99
CA LEU A 63 -0.19 -1.61 -20.44
C LEU A 63 0.16 -2.47 -21.66
N ILE A 64 1.00 -1.99 -22.57
CA ILE A 64 1.47 -2.78 -23.74
C ILE A 64 2.20 -4.05 -23.28
N LEU A 65 3.01 -3.98 -22.22
CA LEU A 65 3.69 -5.16 -21.68
C LEU A 65 2.69 -6.21 -21.17
N ASP A 66 1.62 -5.77 -20.54
CA ASP A 66 0.57 -6.66 -20.04
C ASP A 66 -0.34 -7.17 -21.18
N MET A 67 -0.59 -6.35 -22.21
CA MET A 67 -1.31 -6.79 -23.42
C MET A 67 -0.56 -7.93 -24.13
N GLU A 68 0.73 -7.77 -24.38
CA GLU A 68 1.57 -8.80 -24.99
C GLU A 68 1.55 -10.13 -24.21
N LYS A 69 1.65 -10.05 -22.85
CA LYS A 69 1.55 -11.23 -21.99
C LYS A 69 0.16 -11.87 -22.10
N THR A 70 -0.91 -11.05 -22.07
CA THR A 70 -2.29 -11.52 -22.07
C THR A 70 -2.64 -12.18 -23.41
N GLU A 71 -2.31 -11.55 -24.53
CA GLU A 71 -2.51 -12.11 -25.88
C GLU A 71 -1.71 -13.41 -26.09
N GLY A 72 -0.44 -13.40 -25.67
CA GLY A 72 0.40 -14.59 -25.73
C GLY A 72 -0.20 -15.77 -24.97
N ARG A 73 -0.71 -15.54 -23.75
CA ARG A 73 -1.38 -16.57 -22.98
C ARG A 73 -2.72 -17.00 -23.56
N LEU A 74 -3.53 -16.05 -24.01
CA LEU A 74 -4.84 -16.29 -24.62
C LEU A 74 -4.72 -17.21 -25.85
N SER A 75 -3.65 -17.06 -26.63
CA SER A 75 -3.40 -17.89 -27.84
C SER A 75 -3.18 -19.36 -27.55
N VAL A 76 -2.76 -19.74 -26.34
CA VAL A 76 -2.43 -21.11 -25.92
C VAL A 76 -3.31 -21.63 -24.77
N ALA A 77 -4.19 -20.80 -24.22
CA ALA A 77 -5.11 -21.20 -23.15
C ALA A 77 -6.08 -22.26 -23.66
N GLU A 78 -6.33 -23.28 -22.86
CA GLU A 78 -7.26 -24.37 -23.20
C GLU A 78 -8.57 -24.24 -22.43
N GLU A 79 -8.52 -23.76 -21.19
CA GLU A 79 -9.68 -23.66 -20.31
C GLU A 79 -10.54 -22.44 -20.63
N GLU A 80 -11.85 -22.65 -20.79
CA GLU A 80 -12.79 -21.55 -21.13
C GLU A 80 -12.89 -20.49 -20.04
N VAL A 81 -12.72 -20.86 -18.75
CA VAL A 81 -12.73 -19.89 -17.64
C VAL A 81 -11.50 -18.99 -17.73
N GLU A 82 -10.33 -19.56 -17.98
CA GLU A 82 -9.09 -18.80 -18.17
C GLU A 82 -9.21 -17.83 -19.34
N LYS A 83 -9.72 -18.31 -20.50
CA LYS A 83 -9.93 -17.47 -21.68
C LYS A 83 -10.85 -16.29 -21.39
N ALA A 84 -11.94 -16.52 -20.66
CA ALA A 84 -12.89 -15.48 -20.31
C ALA A 84 -12.25 -14.40 -19.42
N VAL A 85 -11.44 -14.80 -18.46
CA VAL A 85 -10.72 -13.87 -17.56
C VAL A 85 -9.67 -13.07 -18.33
N LEU A 86 -8.88 -13.73 -19.20
CA LEU A 86 -7.90 -13.07 -20.05
C LEU A 86 -8.54 -12.07 -21.02
N ALA A 87 -9.70 -12.42 -21.59
CA ALA A 87 -10.45 -11.51 -22.46
C ALA A 87 -10.93 -10.26 -21.70
N LYS A 88 -11.40 -10.40 -20.45
CA LYS A 88 -11.74 -9.25 -19.60
C LYS A 88 -10.53 -8.37 -19.32
N CYS A 89 -9.36 -8.98 -19.03
CA CYS A 89 -8.13 -8.22 -18.82
C CYS A 89 -7.72 -7.47 -20.09
N LEU A 90 -7.80 -8.11 -21.26
CA LEU A 90 -7.43 -7.48 -22.52
C LEU A 90 -8.35 -6.31 -22.85
N GLU A 91 -9.66 -6.46 -22.67
CA GLU A 91 -10.62 -5.36 -22.85
C GLU A 91 -10.33 -4.17 -21.94
N GLN A 92 -9.96 -4.43 -20.67
CA GLN A 92 -9.56 -3.40 -19.71
C GLN A 92 -8.30 -2.66 -20.16
N LEU A 93 -7.28 -3.41 -20.62
CA LEU A 93 -6.01 -2.87 -21.12
C LEU A 93 -6.20 -2.06 -22.41
N GLU A 94 -7.02 -2.54 -23.35
CA GLU A 94 -7.40 -1.83 -24.58
C GLU A 94 -8.18 -0.52 -24.29
N ALA A 95 -8.90 -0.48 -23.17
CA ALA A 95 -9.54 0.73 -22.67
C ALA A 95 -8.58 1.69 -21.93
N GLU A 96 -7.27 1.46 -22.02
CA GLU A 96 -6.19 2.24 -21.37
C GLU A 96 -6.30 2.30 -19.85
N LYS A 97 -6.77 1.20 -19.22
CA LYS A 97 -6.94 1.12 -17.77
C LYS A 97 -6.11 -0.02 -17.17
N PRO A 98 -5.52 0.20 -15.98
CA PRO A 98 -4.81 -0.85 -15.25
C PRO A 98 -5.74 -2.02 -14.88
N VAL A 99 -5.21 -3.24 -14.87
CA VAL A 99 -5.97 -4.45 -14.51
C VAL A 99 -6.40 -4.44 -13.04
N CYS A 100 -5.67 -3.75 -12.16
CA CYS A 100 -6.05 -3.63 -10.75
C CYS A 100 -7.40 -2.92 -10.52
N ASP A 101 -7.91 -2.18 -11.51
CA ASP A 101 -9.21 -1.49 -11.46
C ASP A 101 -10.36 -2.35 -11.98
N LEU A 102 -10.05 -3.55 -12.48
CA LEU A 102 -11.07 -4.48 -12.95
C LEU A 102 -11.74 -5.18 -11.75
N GLU A 103 -13.07 -5.23 -11.78
CA GLU A 103 -13.84 -6.00 -10.81
C GLU A 103 -13.72 -7.50 -11.14
N LEU A 104 -13.04 -8.23 -10.28
CA LEU A 104 -12.79 -9.66 -10.38
C LEU A 104 -13.28 -10.36 -9.12
N ASP A 105 -13.89 -11.52 -9.27
CA ASP A 105 -14.15 -12.41 -8.14
C ASP A 105 -12.86 -13.08 -7.64
N GLU A 106 -12.95 -13.85 -6.56
CA GLU A 106 -11.77 -14.47 -5.92
C GLU A 106 -11.07 -15.47 -6.85
N GLY A 107 -11.84 -16.29 -7.59
CA GLY A 107 -11.29 -17.26 -8.54
C GLY A 107 -10.63 -16.57 -9.75
N GLU A 108 -11.25 -15.53 -10.28
CA GLU A 108 -10.70 -14.71 -11.36
C GLU A 108 -9.39 -14.02 -10.93
N ARG A 109 -9.32 -13.50 -9.67
CA ARG A 109 -8.11 -12.90 -9.10
C ARG A 109 -6.96 -13.90 -8.99
N GLU A 110 -7.23 -15.14 -8.59
CA GLU A 110 -6.22 -16.19 -8.54
C GLU A 110 -5.62 -16.46 -9.92
N ILE A 111 -6.48 -16.54 -10.96
CA ILE A 111 -6.06 -16.72 -12.34
C ILE A 111 -5.16 -15.56 -12.78
N VAL A 112 -5.60 -14.29 -12.63
CA VAL A 112 -4.82 -13.12 -13.03
C VAL A 112 -3.48 -13.03 -12.27
N ASN A 113 -3.49 -13.33 -10.98
CA ASN A 113 -2.28 -13.31 -10.16
C ASN A 113 -1.22 -14.31 -10.65
N ALA A 114 -1.66 -15.47 -11.17
CA ALA A 114 -0.75 -16.49 -11.73
C ALA A 114 -0.01 -16.01 -12.99
N PHE A 115 -0.55 -15.04 -13.74
CA PHE A 115 0.08 -14.48 -14.94
C PHE A 115 1.12 -13.40 -14.63
N GLY A 116 1.05 -12.79 -13.45
CA GLY A 116 1.97 -11.75 -13.04
C GLY A 116 1.90 -10.50 -13.93
N LEU A 117 0.68 -10.05 -14.27
CA LEU A 117 0.47 -8.78 -14.94
C LEU A 117 0.93 -7.63 -14.06
N PHE A 118 1.69 -6.71 -14.61
CA PHE A 118 2.26 -5.60 -13.84
C PHE A 118 1.16 -4.66 -13.33
N SER A 119 0.23 -4.28 -14.20
CA SER A 119 -0.87 -3.39 -13.86
C SER A 119 -1.96 -4.03 -12.98
N PHE A 120 -1.83 -5.32 -12.62
CA PHE A 120 -2.64 -5.94 -11.57
C PHE A 120 -2.16 -5.57 -10.17
N LYS A 121 -0.90 -5.16 -10.02
CA LYS A 121 -0.42 -4.49 -8.81
C LYS A 121 -1.16 -3.16 -8.62
N PRO A 122 -1.33 -2.66 -7.38
CA PRO A 122 -1.90 -1.33 -7.13
C PRO A 122 -1.21 -0.27 -7.99
N THR A 123 -1.89 0.21 -9.02
CA THR A 123 -1.36 1.17 -10.00
C THR A 123 -2.11 2.48 -9.89
N VAL A 124 -1.41 3.56 -9.62
CA VAL A 124 -1.94 4.94 -9.57
C VAL A 124 -1.45 5.71 -10.77
N VAL A 125 -2.38 6.33 -11.49
CA VAL A 125 -2.10 7.16 -12.67
C VAL A 125 -2.17 8.63 -12.28
N PHE A 126 -1.09 9.36 -12.48
CA PHE A 126 -0.97 10.79 -12.20
C PHE A 126 -1.14 11.60 -13.49
N GLU A 127 -1.92 12.67 -13.43
CA GLU A 127 -2.17 13.54 -14.60
C GLU A 127 -0.97 14.41 -14.96
N ASP A 128 -0.10 14.71 -13.99
CA ASP A 128 1.09 15.55 -14.18
C ASP A 128 2.35 14.91 -13.55
N THR A 129 3.48 15.53 -13.81
CA THR A 129 4.79 15.09 -13.32
C THR A 129 5.18 15.71 -11.96
N GLU A 130 4.36 16.62 -11.41
CA GLU A 130 4.69 17.42 -10.23
C GLU A 130 4.29 16.77 -8.90
N ALA A 131 3.83 15.52 -8.94
CA ALA A 131 3.46 14.78 -7.73
C ALA A 131 4.65 14.66 -6.77
N THR A 132 4.41 14.97 -5.50
CA THR A 132 5.45 14.87 -4.47
C THR A 132 5.69 13.42 -4.06
N THR A 133 6.87 13.14 -3.53
CA THR A 133 7.20 11.81 -2.97
C THR A 133 6.14 11.33 -1.98
N ASP A 134 5.69 12.19 -1.08
CA ASP A 134 4.71 11.82 -0.05
C ASP A 134 3.33 11.55 -0.67
N SER A 135 2.85 12.39 -1.61
CA SER A 135 1.57 12.16 -2.28
C SER A 135 1.56 10.84 -3.07
N VAL A 136 2.66 10.52 -3.76
CA VAL A 136 2.80 9.25 -4.47
C VAL A 136 2.74 8.07 -3.50
N CYS A 137 3.47 8.14 -2.39
CA CYS A 137 3.45 7.08 -1.37
C CYS A 137 2.04 6.90 -0.77
N GLU A 138 1.35 8.00 -0.45
CA GLU A 138 0.00 7.97 0.10
C GLU A 138 -1.02 7.35 -0.86
N GLU A 139 -1.03 7.77 -2.12
CA GLU A 139 -1.99 7.29 -3.10
C GLU A 139 -1.77 5.82 -3.45
N VAL A 140 -0.51 5.41 -3.65
CA VAL A 140 -0.18 3.99 -3.91
C VAL A 140 -0.52 3.13 -2.68
N MET A 141 -0.23 3.61 -1.47
CA MET A 141 -0.58 2.92 -0.23
C MET A 141 -2.09 2.78 -0.06
N ALA A 142 -2.85 3.85 -0.35
CA ALA A 142 -4.32 3.83 -0.30
C ALA A 142 -4.90 2.83 -1.30
N LYS A 143 -4.37 2.81 -2.53
CA LYS A 143 -4.74 1.86 -3.59
C LYS A 143 -4.40 0.41 -3.23
N ALA A 144 -3.26 0.20 -2.56
CA ALA A 144 -2.84 -1.12 -2.07
C ALA A 144 -3.66 -1.62 -0.87
N GLY A 145 -4.53 -0.79 -0.30
CA GLY A 145 -5.33 -1.17 0.87
C GLY A 145 -4.49 -1.38 2.12
N VAL A 146 -3.40 -0.64 2.27
CA VAL A 146 -2.50 -0.70 3.43
C VAL A 146 -2.55 0.59 4.23
N MET A 147 -2.09 0.55 5.47
CA MET A 147 -2.09 1.69 6.39
C MET A 147 -1.01 1.55 7.45
N PHE A 148 -0.85 2.60 8.26
CA PHE A 148 -0.05 2.53 9.47
C PHE A 148 -0.92 2.42 10.73
N PHE A 149 -0.42 1.70 11.72
CA PHE A 149 -0.74 1.89 13.11
C PHE A 149 0.52 2.26 13.89
N TYR A 150 0.37 2.82 15.07
CA TYR A 150 1.49 3.38 15.82
C TYR A 150 1.57 2.80 17.21
N THR A 151 2.79 2.59 17.68
CA THR A 151 3.06 2.43 19.10
C THR A 151 3.77 3.67 19.60
N ALA A 152 3.28 4.28 20.68
CA ALA A 152 3.80 5.54 21.17
C ALA A 152 4.05 5.50 22.68
N GLY A 153 5.22 5.96 23.09
CA GLY A 153 5.63 6.07 24.48
C GLY A 153 6.98 6.76 24.63
N LYS A 154 7.41 7.00 25.86
CA LYS A 154 8.65 7.72 26.15
C LYS A 154 9.92 7.06 25.57
N LYS A 155 9.91 5.73 25.43
CA LYS A 155 11.09 5.02 24.87
C LYS A 155 11.16 5.12 23.36
N GLU A 156 10.01 4.97 22.69
CA GLU A 156 9.94 4.92 21.23
C GLU A 156 8.55 5.31 20.74
N VAL A 157 8.54 6.02 19.61
CA VAL A 157 7.37 6.16 18.73
C VAL A 157 7.70 5.48 17.41
N HIS A 158 6.80 4.58 16.96
CA HIS A 158 7.08 3.71 15.82
C HIS A 158 5.84 3.57 14.92
N ALA A 159 6.02 3.79 13.61
CA ALA A 159 5.01 3.56 12.57
C ALA A 159 5.09 2.12 12.05
N TRP A 160 4.01 1.36 12.18
CA TRP A 160 3.92 -0.04 11.77
C TRP A 160 3.04 -0.19 10.53
N PHE A 161 3.58 -0.77 9.49
CA PHE A 161 2.91 -0.98 8.21
C PHE A 161 2.10 -2.28 8.18
N VAL A 162 0.79 -2.18 7.88
CA VAL A 162 -0.15 -3.31 7.86
C VAL A 162 -1.20 -3.16 6.76
N GLU A 163 -1.89 -4.23 6.45
CA GLU A 163 -3.11 -4.19 5.64
C GLU A 163 -4.22 -3.44 6.38
N LYS A 164 -5.04 -2.69 5.69
CA LYS A 164 -6.10 -1.85 6.26
C LYS A 164 -7.11 -2.61 7.12
N ASN A 165 -7.33 -3.90 6.82
CA ASN A 165 -8.26 -4.75 7.56
C ASN A 165 -7.54 -5.75 8.49
N ALA A 166 -6.25 -5.53 8.80
CA ALA A 166 -5.49 -6.38 9.70
C ALA A 166 -6.16 -6.40 11.09
N ASP A 167 -6.30 -7.58 11.66
CA ASP A 167 -6.81 -7.74 13.01
C ASP A 167 -5.75 -7.39 14.08
N ALA A 168 -6.17 -7.26 15.32
CA ALA A 168 -5.30 -6.89 16.42
C ALA A 168 -4.19 -7.92 16.71
N VAL A 169 -4.40 -9.20 16.39
CA VAL A 169 -3.39 -10.25 16.55
C VAL A 169 -2.29 -10.07 15.50
N THR A 170 -2.68 -9.80 14.27
CA THR A 170 -1.76 -9.48 13.16
C THR A 170 -0.93 -8.23 13.49
N CYS A 171 -1.57 -7.16 13.97
CA CYS A 171 -0.86 -5.95 14.41
C CYS A 171 0.13 -6.24 15.56
N ALA A 172 -0.28 -7.02 16.56
CA ALA A 172 0.60 -7.45 17.64
C ALA A 172 1.81 -8.25 17.12
N GLY A 173 1.59 -9.11 16.13
CA GLY A 173 2.63 -9.89 15.46
C GLY A 173 3.66 -9.06 14.71
N LYS A 174 3.24 -7.93 14.15
CA LYS A 174 4.17 -6.96 13.52
C LYS A 174 5.12 -6.34 14.54
N ILE A 175 4.64 -6.07 15.77
CA ILE A 175 5.49 -5.54 16.84
C ILE A 175 6.45 -6.63 17.33
N HIS A 176 5.92 -7.81 17.68
CA HIS A 176 6.72 -8.97 18.09
C HIS A 176 5.88 -10.26 18.04
N THR A 177 6.47 -11.35 17.58
CA THR A 177 5.78 -12.66 17.45
C THR A 177 5.22 -13.18 18.78
N ASP A 178 5.88 -12.92 19.91
CA ASP A 178 5.40 -13.33 21.22
C ASP A 178 4.16 -12.55 21.67
N LEU A 179 3.98 -11.30 21.21
CA LEU A 179 2.75 -10.55 21.47
C LEU A 179 1.55 -11.16 20.74
N ALA A 180 1.74 -11.64 19.52
CA ALA A 180 0.68 -12.38 18.81
C ALA A 180 0.33 -13.69 19.50
N ARG A 181 1.34 -14.46 19.94
CA ARG A 181 1.13 -15.74 20.64
C ARG A 181 0.43 -15.61 21.98
N GLY A 182 0.74 -14.54 22.72
CA GLY A 182 0.16 -14.25 24.04
C GLY A 182 -0.96 -13.22 24.00
N PHE A 183 -1.53 -12.92 22.82
CA PHE A 183 -2.50 -11.86 22.66
C PHE A 183 -3.78 -12.12 23.47
N ILE A 184 -4.13 -11.18 24.33
CA ILE A 184 -5.37 -11.22 25.12
C ILE A 184 -6.28 -10.08 24.65
N LYS A 185 -5.77 -8.86 24.63
CA LYS A 185 -6.46 -7.66 24.19
C LYS A 185 -5.46 -6.55 23.83
N ALA A 186 -5.86 -5.65 22.96
CA ALA A 186 -5.21 -4.37 22.76
C ALA A 186 -6.15 -3.25 23.21
N GLU A 187 -5.59 -2.16 23.65
CA GLU A 187 -6.30 -0.91 23.88
C GLU A 187 -5.77 0.08 22.86
N ILE A 188 -6.66 0.62 22.06
CA ILE A 188 -6.33 1.53 20.96
C ILE A 188 -7.09 2.86 21.12
N VAL A 189 -6.54 3.92 20.56
CA VAL A 189 -7.18 5.22 20.49
C VAL A 189 -6.99 5.80 19.08
N PRO A 190 -8.05 6.32 18.43
CA PRO A 190 -7.88 7.07 17.20
C PRO A 190 -6.96 8.28 17.41
N HIS A 191 -6.11 8.59 16.42
CA HIS A 191 -5.17 9.71 16.51
C HIS A 191 -5.88 11.03 16.86
N GLU A 192 -6.96 11.35 16.15
CA GLU A 192 -7.74 12.57 16.39
C GLU A 192 -8.24 12.68 17.84
N ASP A 193 -8.71 11.57 18.41
CA ASP A 193 -9.16 11.52 19.80
C ASP A 193 -7.99 11.69 20.77
N LEU A 194 -6.84 11.06 20.48
CA LEU A 194 -5.64 11.20 21.31
C LEU A 194 -5.14 12.63 21.36
N MET A 195 -5.20 13.37 20.23
CA MET A 195 -4.78 14.79 20.17
C MET A 195 -5.66 15.72 20.99
N THR A 196 -6.85 15.29 21.43
CA THR A 196 -7.70 16.03 22.40
C THR A 196 -7.36 15.75 23.85
N ALA A 197 -6.45 14.81 24.09
CA ALA A 197 -5.98 14.41 25.41
C ALA A 197 -4.53 14.83 25.65
N HIS A 198 -4.12 14.85 26.91
CA HIS A 198 -2.72 15.15 27.27
C HIS A 198 -1.78 13.95 27.10
N ASN A 199 -2.32 12.74 27.18
CA ASN A 199 -1.60 11.48 27.02
C ASN A 199 -2.61 10.31 26.96
N PHE A 200 -2.10 9.10 26.76
CA PHE A 200 -2.94 7.90 26.66
C PHE A 200 -3.79 7.64 27.94
N LYS A 201 -3.27 7.91 29.14
CA LYS A 201 -4.05 7.75 30.38
C LYS A 201 -5.20 8.75 30.47
N ASP A 202 -4.99 9.98 30.02
CA ASP A 202 -6.05 10.99 29.93
C ASP A 202 -7.10 10.58 28.90
N ALA A 203 -6.69 10.09 27.73
CA ALA A 203 -7.59 9.55 26.72
C ALA A 203 -8.45 8.39 27.27
N ALA A 204 -7.82 7.45 28.00
CA ALA A 204 -8.54 6.34 28.65
C ALA A 204 -9.53 6.85 29.70
N SER A 205 -9.16 7.84 30.53
CA SER A 205 -10.05 8.45 31.52
C SER A 205 -11.27 9.14 30.90
N LYS A 206 -11.11 9.69 29.70
CA LYS A 206 -12.16 10.31 28.87
C LYS A 206 -12.97 9.29 28.06
N ARG A 207 -12.65 7.99 28.18
CA ARG A 207 -13.28 6.89 27.43
C ARG A 207 -13.14 7.02 25.89
N LEU A 208 -12.01 7.55 25.44
CA LEU A 208 -11.65 7.67 24.03
C LEU A 208 -10.95 6.42 23.49
N THR A 209 -10.54 5.51 24.38
CA THR A 209 -9.94 4.21 24.02
C THR A 209 -11.01 3.16 23.72
N LYS A 210 -10.66 2.23 22.86
CA LYS A 210 -11.50 1.08 22.45
C LYS A 210 -10.80 -0.22 22.75
#